data_8174528a5f69e8451b06db6b5ca7014a
#
_entry.id   8174528a5f69e8451b06db6b5ca7014a
#
_cell.length_a   1.000
_cell.length_b   1.000
_cell.length_c   1.000
_cell.angle_alpha   90.00
_cell.angle_beta   90.00
_cell.angle_gamma   90.00
#
_symmetry.space_group_name_H-M   'P 1'
#
loop_
_entity.id
_entity.type
_entity.pdbx_description
1 polymer ?
#
loop_
_entity_poly.entity_id
_entity_poly.type
_entity_poly.pdbx_seq_one_letter_code
_entity_poly.pdbx_strand_id
1 'polypeptide(L)'
;MTKSSRRNFITATLTGASLSSPIAARAGASSSDDRVGFRYCLNTATISGYGLNLADQIEVTAKAGYEAIEPWVSSIHEYRGGRTALADLRNRIADHGLTVESAIAFPEWIVEDPGRRARGLEQVRRDMEVVAQIGGRRIAMPPAGVQHENGIPLSRISERYRAVLELGDQVGVAPELEFWGTSPYLSRLSQAAYAALETSHSKACVLADVFHLYKGGSGFEGLRLLSGNAIQVIHLNDYPGNPPRVSINDRDRVYPGDGVAPLNQILSVLRRVAPGVVLSLELFNSAYWKGDPLDTARTGLAKMKAAVRGAAGMEPAGAKSG
;
A
#
# COMPACT_ATOMS: atom_id res chain seq x y z
N MET A 1 -3.09 -53.33 -52.11
CA MET A 1 -2.30 -54.48 -51.61
C MET A 1 -1.96 -54.13 -50.16
N THR A 2 -2.85 -54.58 -49.22
CA THR A 2 -2.70 -55.73 -48.30
C THR A 2 -1.37 -55.72 -47.53
N LYS A 3 -1.32 -55.56 -46.23
CA LYS A 3 -1.74 -56.53 -45.23
C LYS A 3 -1.80 -55.98 -43.80
N SER A 4 -2.83 -56.27 -43.13
CA SER A 4 -3.11 -56.41 -41.72
C SER A 4 -2.12 -57.35 -40.98
N SER A 5 -1.79 -57.06 -39.72
CA SER A 5 -1.58 -58.12 -38.73
C SER A 5 -1.77 -57.63 -37.31
N ARG A 6 -2.55 -58.35 -36.66
CA ARG A 6 -3.23 -58.44 -35.37
C ARG A 6 -2.28 -58.90 -34.22
N ARG A 7 -2.64 -58.42 -33.04
CA ARG A 7 -2.68 -59.13 -31.70
C ARG A 7 -1.40 -59.41 -30.97
N ASN A 8 -1.28 -58.95 -29.72
CA ASN A 8 -1.57 -59.84 -28.59
C ASN A 8 -1.73 -59.06 -27.28
N PHE A 9 -2.80 -59.42 -26.56
CA PHE A 9 -3.07 -59.12 -25.18
C PHE A 9 -2.16 -59.93 -24.27
N ILE A 10 -1.59 -59.32 -23.22
CA ILE A 10 -1.14 -60.04 -22.04
C ILE A 10 -1.75 -59.33 -20.81
N THR A 11 -2.67 -60.06 -20.20
CA THR A 11 -3.25 -59.75 -18.87
C THR A 11 -2.29 -60.27 -17.83
N ALA A 12 -1.81 -59.38 -16.95
CA ALA A 12 -1.13 -59.79 -15.73
C ALA A 12 -1.85 -59.19 -14.54
N THR A 13 -2.57 -60.05 -13.84
CA THR A 13 -3.18 -59.84 -12.53
C THR A 13 -2.08 -59.94 -11.47
N LEU A 14 -1.89 -58.86 -10.70
CA LEU A 14 -1.11 -58.94 -9.45
C LEU A 14 -1.91 -58.33 -8.30
N THR A 15 -2.37 -59.20 -7.45
CA THR A 15 -2.90 -58.95 -6.11
C THR A 15 -1.76 -58.52 -5.18
N GLY A 16 -1.95 -57.50 -4.37
CA GLY A 16 -0.94 -57.16 -3.35
C GLY A 16 -1.32 -55.98 -2.48
N ALA A 17 -1.93 -56.29 -1.36
CA ALA A 17 -1.85 -55.66 -0.05
C ALA A 17 -1.86 -54.12 0.09
N SER A 18 -2.99 -53.62 0.51
CA SER A 18 -3.18 -52.28 1.12
C SER A 18 -2.49 -52.21 2.49
N LEU A 19 -1.51 -51.30 2.59
CA LEU A 19 -1.05 -50.75 3.86
C LEU A 19 -1.61 -49.31 3.99
N SER A 20 -2.67 -49.21 4.75
CA SER A 20 -3.26 -47.91 5.15
C SER A 20 -2.48 -47.36 6.33
N SER A 21 -1.70 -46.31 6.10
CA SER A 21 -1.21 -45.45 7.17
C SER A 21 -2.21 -44.28 7.36
N PRO A 22 -2.58 -43.95 8.59
CA PRO A 22 -3.47 -42.80 8.82
C PRO A 22 -2.67 -41.50 8.70
N ILE A 23 -2.87 -40.79 7.62
CA ILE A 23 -2.49 -39.37 7.54
C ILE A 23 -3.45 -38.63 8.45
N ALA A 24 -2.94 -38.11 9.57
CA ALA A 24 -3.66 -37.22 10.45
C ALA A 24 -4.04 -35.97 9.67
N ALA A 25 -5.32 -35.83 9.34
CA ALA A 25 -5.91 -34.64 8.79
C ALA A 25 -5.83 -33.51 9.83
N ARG A 26 -4.91 -32.58 9.62
CA ARG A 26 -4.88 -31.32 10.32
C ARG A 26 -5.97 -30.45 9.69
N ALA A 27 -7.18 -30.58 10.19
CA ALA A 27 -8.30 -29.72 9.87
C ALA A 27 -8.07 -28.35 10.53
N GLY A 28 -7.41 -27.43 9.81
CA GLY A 28 -7.55 -26.01 10.01
C GLY A 28 -8.61 -25.56 9.03
N ALA A 29 -9.88 -25.59 9.41
CA ALA A 29 -10.94 -24.93 8.65
C ALA A 29 -10.73 -23.42 8.77
N SER A 30 -10.03 -22.80 7.82
CA SER A 30 -10.16 -21.37 7.57
C SER A 30 -11.56 -21.17 7.00
N SER A 31 -12.39 -20.41 7.71
CA SER A 31 -13.70 -20.04 7.26
C SER A 31 -13.60 -19.39 5.87
N SER A 32 -14.51 -19.75 4.96
CA SER A 32 -14.59 -19.26 3.58
C SER A 32 -14.88 -17.75 3.47
N ASP A 33 -14.90 -17.04 4.57
CA ASP A 33 -15.16 -15.59 4.68
C ASP A 33 -13.88 -14.73 4.63
N ASP A 34 -12.69 -15.33 4.75
CA ASP A 34 -11.41 -14.61 4.76
C ASP A 34 -10.85 -14.25 3.37
N ARG A 35 -11.51 -14.60 2.28
CA ARG A 35 -10.98 -14.42 0.91
C ARG A 35 -11.27 -13.06 0.26
N VAL A 36 -11.88 -12.14 0.97
CA VAL A 36 -12.14 -10.75 0.51
C VAL A 36 -11.69 -9.74 1.56
N GLY A 37 -10.67 -10.09 2.35
CA GLY A 37 -10.15 -9.27 3.42
C GLY A 37 -9.14 -8.23 2.94
N PHE A 38 -9.10 -7.10 3.63
CA PHE A 38 -8.00 -6.13 3.52
C PHE A 38 -6.69 -6.77 4.00
N ARG A 39 -5.58 -6.34 3.39
CA ARG A 39 -4.23 -6.66 3.87
C ARG A 39 -3.70 -5.53 4.73
N TYR A 40 -2.95 -5.87 5.77
CA TYR A 40 -2.45 -4.90 6.75
C TYR A 40 -0.96 -4.65 6.55
N CYS A 41 -0.62 -3.39 6.28
CA CYS A 41 0.74 -2.91 6.07
C CYS A 41 1.15 -1.91 7.15
N LEU A 42 2.41 -1.94 7.58
CA LEU A 42 2.99 -0.90 8.41
C LEU A 42 3.83 0.04 7.55
N ASN A 43 3.43 1.32 7.45
CA ASN A 43 4.30 2.37 6.97
C ASN A 43 5.30 2.72 8.08
N THR A 44 6.59 2.71 7.73
CA THR A 44 7.66 2.89 8.72
C THR A 44 7.70 4.28 9.34
N ALA A 45 6.98 5.28 8.77
CA ALA A 45 6.75 6.57 9.41
C ALA A 45 6.17 6.40 10.83
N THR A 46 5.26 5.43 11.01
CA THR A 46 4.58 5.17 12.29
C THR A 46 5.56 4.87 13.44
N ILE A 47 6.72 4.31 13.14
CA ILE A 47 7.77 3.99 14.12
C ILE A 47 9.07 4.75 13.88
N SER A 48 9.08 5.80 13.05
CA SER A 48 10.29 6.55 12.68
C SER A 48 10.95 7.27 13.85
N GLY A 49 10.17 7.71 14.84
CA GLY A 49 10.68 8.42 16.01
C GLY A 49 11.53 7.59 16.97
N TYR A 50 11.60 6.27 16.75
CA TYR A 50 12.47 5.38 17.54
C TYR A 50 13.91 5.29 16.99
N GLY A 51 14.18 5.86 15.82
CA GLY A 51 15.53 5.85 15.22
C GLY A 51 16.01 4.45 14.81
N LEU A 52 15.10 3.52 14.54
CA LEU A 52 15.43 2.15 14.13
C LEU A 52 15.98 2.14 12.70
N ASN A 53 17.02 1.33 12.46
CA ASN A 53 17.42 1.01 11.09
C ASN A 53 16.38 0.13 10.38
N LEU A 54 16.46 0.00 9.05
CA LEU A 54 15.45 -0.70 8.28
C LEU A 54 15.32 -2.19 8.63
N ALA A 55 16.41 -2.86 9.01
CA ALA A 55 16.39 -4.25 9.44
C ALA A 55 15.56 -4.43 10.73
N ASP A 56 15.73 -3.53 11.69
CA ASP A 56 14.96 -3.53 12.94
C ASP A 56 13.50 -3.16 12.71
N GLN A 57 13.22 -2.24 11.77
CA GLN A 57 11.84 -1.90 11.36
C GLN A 57 11.12 -3.11 10.77
N ILE A 58 11.80 -3.93 9.95
CA ILE A 58 11.26 -5.20 9.41
C ILE A 58 10.94 -6.17 10.54
N GLU A 59 11.85 -6.34 11.49
CA GLU A 59 11.64 -7.20 12.67
C GLU A 59 10.41 -6.77 13.49
N VAL A 60 10.28 -5.49 13.78
CA VAL A 60 9.15 -4.92 14.51
C VAL A 60 7.86 -5.17 13.75
N THR A 61 7.84 -4.91 12.44
CA THR A 61 6.67 -5.10 11.57
C THR A 61 6.20 -6.56 11.60
N ALA A 62 7.12 -7.50 11.43
CA ALA A 62 6.81 -8.94 11.46
C ALA A 62 6.32 -9.41 12.83
N LYS A 63 7.04 -9.03 13.91
CA LYS A 63 6.67 -9.40 15.29
C LYS A 63 5.36 -8.79 15.74
N ALA A 64 4.96 -7.65 15.18
CA ALA A 64 3.66 -7.05 15.41
C ALA A 64 2.52 -7.81 14.73
N GLY A 65 2.82 -8.63 13.70
CA GLY A 65 1.86 -9.46 12.98
C GLY A 65 1.25 -8.80 11.74
N TYR A 66 1.93 -7.80 11.15
CA TYR A 66 1.58 -7.27 9.85
C TYR A 66 1.92 -8.26 8.72
N GLU A 67 1.27 -8.12 7.58
CA GLU A 67 1.50 -8.92 6.37
C GLU A 67 2.43 -8.23 5.37
N ALA A 68 2.60 -6.91 5.55
CA ALA A 68 3.36 -6.07 4.63
C ALA A 68 4.06 -4.91 5.36
N ILE A 69 5.07 -4.37 4.69
CA ILE A 69 5.81 -3.18 5.11
C ILE A 69 5.84 -2.16 3.98
N GLU A 70 5.78 -0.89 4.33
CA GLU A 70 5.96 0.25 3.43
C GLU A 70 7.11 1.13 3.96
N PRO A 71 8.34 0.85 3.51
CA PRO A 71 9.52 1.56 3.99
C PRO A 71 9.67 2.94 3.33
N TRP A 72 10.32 3.85 4.00
CA TRP A 72 10.83 5.06 3.37
C TRP A 72 12.07 4.73 2.53
N VAL A 73 12.12 5.26 1.32
CA VAL A 73 13.22 5.00 0.37
C VAL A 73 14.56 5.51 0.90
N SER A 74 14.57 6.59 1.68
CA SER A 74 15.77 7.06 2.37
C SER A 74 16.40 5.97 3.26
N SER A 75 15.58 5.22 4.00
CA SER A 75 16.06 4.11 4.84
C SER A 75 16.62 2.95 4.02
N ILE A 76 16.11 2.74 2.79
CA ILE A 76 16.68 1.74 1.86
C ILE A 76 18.04 2.21 1.36
N HIS A 77 18.17 3.48 0.96
CA HIS A 77 19.45 4.07 0.53
C HIS A 77 20.51 4.10 1.65
N GLU A 78 20.08 4.31 2.90
CA GLU A 78 20.93 4.33 4.08
C GLU A 78 21.35 2.94 4.55
N TYR A 79 20.66 1.89 4.12
CA TYR A 79 20.96 0.52 4.54
C TYR A 79 22.35 0.09 4.06
N ARG A 80 23.25 -0.17 5.03
CA ARG A 80 24.65 -0.51 4.79
C ARG A 80 24.87 -2.01 4.97
N GLY A 81 25.29 -2.71 3.93
CA GLY A 81 25.53 -4.16 3.99
C GLY A 81 26.42 -4.67 2.85
N GLY A 82 27.12 -3.76 2.14
CA GLY A 82 27.97 -4.13 1.03
C GLY A 82 27.20 -4.40 -0.27
N ARG A 83 27.82 -5.13 -1.19
CA ARG A 83 27.31 -5.33 -2.57
C ARG A 83 26.02 -6.14 -2.63
N THR A 84 25.75 -7.01 -1.64
CA THR A 84 24.57 -7.88 -1.56
C THR A 84 23.46 -7.33 -0.65
N ALA A 85 23.68 -6.15 -0.04
CA ALA A 85 22.84 -5.61 1.02
C ALA A 85 21.33 -5.60 0.73
N LEU A 86 20.93 -5.17 -0.49
CA LEU A 86 19.53 -5.12 -0.85
C LEU A 86 18.95 -6.50 -1.15
N ALA A 87 19.73 -7.45 -1.66
CA ALA A 87 19.31 -8.83 -1.81
C ALA A 87 19.12 -9.51 -0.45
N ASP A 88 20.03 -9.27 0.49
CA ASP A 88 19.93 -9.77 1.87
C ASP A 88 18.71 -9.17 2.58
N LEU A 89 18.43 -7.88 2.35
CA LEU A 89 17.25 -7.21 2.87
C LEU A 89 15.96 -7.81 2.31
N ARG A 90 15.92 -8.07 0.99
CA ARG A 90 14.80 -8.76 0.34
C ARG A 90 14.56 -10.14 0.94
N ASN A 91 15.63 -10.93 1.14
CA ASN A 91 15.50 -12.25 1.75
C ASN A 91 14.97 -12.14 3.19
N ARG A 92 15.49 -11.20 3.99
CA ARG A 92 14.99 -10.94 5.35
C ARG A 92 13.49 -10.63 5.37
N ILE A 93 13.02 -9.75 4.46
CA ILE A 93 11.59 -9.42 4.33
C ILE A 93 10.78 -10.68 4.04
N ALA A 94 11.24 -11.51 3.08
CA ALA A 94 10.56 -12.75 2.70
C ALA A 94 10.59 -13.81 3.81
N ASP A 95 11.72 -13.98 4.51
CA ASP A 95 11.88 -14.92 5.63
C ASP A 95 10.93 -14.59 6.80
N HIS A 96 10.59 -13.33 6.96
CA HIS A 96 9.58 -12.88 7.92
C HIS A 96 8.13 -12.98 7.40
N GLY A 97 7.92 -13.49 6.18
CA GLY A 97 6.60 -13.61 5.56
C GLY A 97 5.99 -12.26 5.15
N LEU A 98 6.80 -11.20 5.09
CA LEU A 98 6.35 -9.86 4.69
C LEU A 98 6.46 -9.65 3.18
N THR A 99 5.62 -8.73 2.66
CA THR A 99 5.76 -8.16 1.31
C THR A 99 6.04 -6.67 1.39
N VAL A 100 6.71 -6.10 0.39
CA VAL A 100 6.83 -4.65 0.22
C VAL A 100 5.71 -4.20 -0.72
N GLU A 101 4.67 -3.57 -0.18
CA GLU A 101 3.49 -3.18 -0.99
C GLU A 101 3.68 -1.86 -1.70
N SER A 102 4.26 -0.89 -1.05
CA SER A 102 4.66 0.40 -1.59
C SER A 102 5.91 0.89 -0.85
N ALA A 103 6.47 2.01 -1.26
CA ALA A 103 7.55 2.71 -0.55
C ALA A 103 7.35 4.22 -0.66
N ILE A 104 7.83 4.98 0.32
CA ILE A 104 7.64 6.43 0.38
C ILE A 104 8.90 7.15 -0.10
N ALA A 105 8.74 8.02 -1.10
CA ALA A 105 9.80 8.87 -1.63
C ALA A 105 9.29 10.30 -1.87
N PHE A 106 10.22 11.25 -1.91
CA PHE A 106 9.89 12.67 -2.05
C PHE A 106 10.68 13.35 -3.19
N PRO A 107 10.77 12.76 -4.40
CA PRO A 107 11.46 13.39 -5.51
C PRO A 107 10.68 14.59 -6.05
N GLU A 108 11.40 15.60 -6.53
CA GLU A 108 10.79 16.82 -7.09
C GLU A 108 10.36 16.65 -8.57
N TRP A 109 9.55 15.61 -8.84
CA TRP A 109 9.12 15.24 -10.19
C TRP A 109 8.11 16.23 -10.80
N ILE A 110 7.39 16.96 -9.95
CA ILE A 110 6.22 17.78 -10.31
C ILE A 110 6.54 19.27 -10.49
N VAL A 111 7.71 19.74 -10.05
CA VAL A 111 8.06 21.17 -9.98
C VAL A 111 8.17 21.86 -11.34
N GLU A 112 7.95 23.20 -11.41
CA GLU A 112 8.02 23.96 -12.66
C GLU A 112 9.43 24.10 -13.22
N ASP A 113 10.44 24.29 -12.38
CA ASP A 113 11.83 24.40 -12.82
C ASP A 113 12.29 23.14 -13.57
N PRO A 114 12.69 23.25 -14.85
CA PRO A 114 13.04 22.08 -15.65
C PRO A 114 14.31 21.37 -15.16
N GLY A 115 15.25 22.10 -14.57
CA GLY A 115 16.49 21.52 -14.04
C GLY A 115 16.24 20.75 -12.74
N ARG A 116 15.43 21.27 -11.82
CA ARG A 116 14.98 20.56 -10.62
C ARG A 116 14.20 19.32 -11.01
N ARG A 117 13.25 19.44 -11.94
CA ARG A 117 12.42 18.33 -12.39
C ARG A 117 13.25 17.22 -13.06
N ALA A 118 14.23 17.57 -13.89
CA ALA A 118 15.12 16.59 -14.49
C ALA A 118 15.90 15.79 -13.42
N ARG A 119 16.42 16.46 -12.39
CA ARG A 119 17.04 15.80 -11.23
C ARG A 119 16.04 14.97 -10.43
N GLY A 120 14.80 15.47 -10.30
CA GLY A 120 13.71 14.75 -9.65
C GLY A 120 13.36 13.44 -10.37
N LEU A 121 13.27 13.45 -11.71
CA LEU A 121 13.03 12.25 -12.50
C LEU A 121 14.17 11.23 -12.40
N GLU A 122 15.41 11.70 -12.38
CA GLU A 122 16.57 10.84 -12.17
C GLU A 122 16.58 10.23 -10.74
N GLN A 123 16.10 10.99 -9.74
CA GLN A 123 15.88 10.47 -8.39
C GLN A 123 14.76 9.41 -8.38
N VAL A 124 13.62 9.65 -9.05
CA VAL A 124 12.54 8.68 -9.21
C VAL A 124 13.07 7.35 -9.73
N ARG A 125 13.90 7.37 -10.78
CA ARG A 125 14.45 6.15 -11.34
C ARG A 125 15.31 5.38 -10.34
N ARG A 126 16.25 6.06 -9.67
CA ARG A 126 17.08 5.44 -8.62
C ARG A 126 16.26 4.89 -7.45
N ASP A 127 15.23 5.62 -7.04
CA ASP A 127 14.33 5.20 -5.95
C ASP A 127 13.55 3.94 -6.35
N MET A 128 13.01 3.89 -7.57
CA MET A 128 12.33 2.69 -8.10
C MET A 128 13.27 1.50 -8.20
N GLU A 129 14.52 1.70 -8.64
CA GLU A 129 15.53 0.64 -8.75
C GLU A 129 15.84 -0.02 -7.39
N VAL A 130 15.97 0.75 -6.31
CA VAL A 130 16.21 0.16 -4.99
C VAL A 130 14.95 -0.48 -4.40
N VAL A 131 13.77 0.08 -4.69
CA VAL A 131 12.48 -0.52 -4.33
C VAL A 131 12.30 -1.88 -5.02
N ALA A 132 12.59 -1.97 -6.32
CA ALA A 132 12.55 -3.24 -7.06
C ALA A 132 13.51 -4.29 -6.48
N GLN A 133 14.73 -3.89 -6.08
CA GLN A 133 15.74 -4.78 -5.53
C GLN A 133 15.31 -5.43 -4.21
N ILE A 134 14.52 -4.74 -3.38
CA ILE A 134 13.96 -5.31 -2.15
C ILE A 134 12.62 -6.02 -2.36
N GLY A 135 12.16 -6.15 -3.62
CA GLY A 135 10.92 -6.84 -3.96
C GLY A 135 9.66 -5.97 -3.96
N GLY A 136 9.82 -4.65 -3.83
CA GLY A 136 8.71 -3.69 -3.91
C GLY A 136 8.17 -3.54 -5.32
N ARG A 137 6.87 -3.29 -5.43
CA ARG A 137 6.17 -3.18 -6.72
C ARG A 137 5.57 -1.81 -6.97
N ARG A 138 5.50 -0.96 -5.95
CA ARG A 138 4.91 0.38 -5.99
C ARG A 138 5.77 1.37 -5.22
N ILE A 139 5.57 2.64 -5.55
CA ILE A 139 6.23 3.75 -4.87
C ILE A 139 5.29 4.97 -4.88
N ALA A 140 5.12 5.61 -3.73
CA ALA A 140 4.34 6.83 -3.60
C ALA A 140 5.03 8.00 -4.31
N MET A 141 4.25 8.75 -5.09
CA MET A 141 4.67 9.96 -5.79
C MET A 141 3.87 11.18 -5.32
N PRO A 142 4.20 11.71 -4.14
CA PRO A 142 3.56 12.91 -3.62
C PRO A 142 4.01 14.17 -4.36
N PRO A 143 3.28 15.29 -4.20
CA PRO A 143 3.62 16.60 -4.79
C PRO A 143 4.75 17.29 -4.01
N ALA A 144 5.91 16.67 -3.94
CA ALA A 144 7.08 17.22 -3.25
C ALA A 144 7.68 18.41 -3.98
N GLY A 145 8.17 19.41 -3.23
CA GLY A 145 8.92 20.55 -3.74
C GLY A 145 8.08 21.70 -4.26
N VAL A 146 6.71 21.62 -4.25
CA VAL A 146 5.82 22.63 -4.87
C VAL A 146 5.28 23.68 -3.90
N GLN A 147 5.72 23.72 -2.66
CA GLN A 147 5.17 24.62 -1.62
C GLN A 147 5.31 26.11 -1.97
N HIS A 148 6.27 26.43 -2.83
CA HIS A 148 6.59 27.82 -3.25
C HIS A 148 6.43 28.03 -4.77
N GLU A 149 5.79 27.09 -5.46
CA GLU A 149 5.53 27.21 -6.90
C GLU A 149 4.33 28.14 -7.17
N ASN A 150 4.26 28.71 -8.37
CA ASN A 150 3.18 29.58 -8.80
C ASN A 150 2.37 28.90 -9.90
N GLY A 151 1.21 28.31 -9.52
CA GLY A 151 0.18 27.91 -10.48
C GLY A 151 0.56 26.79 -11.44
N ILE A 152 0.65 25.53 -10.97
CA ILE A 152 0.83 24.36 -11.84
C ILE A 152 -0.54 23.88 -12.33
N PRO A 153 -0.87 23.97 -13.63
CA PRO A 153 -2.12 23.41 -14.16
C PRO A 153 -2.21 21.90 -14.00
N LEU A 154 -3.40 21.36 -13.75
CA LEU A 154 -3.60 19.91 -13.61
C LEU A 154 -3.17 19.14 -14.87
N SER A 155 -3.37 19.69 -16.07
CA SER A 155 -2.87 19.06 -17.32
C SER A 155 -1.36 18.90 -17.31
N ARG A 156 -0.63 19.89 -16.78
CA ARG A 156 0.84 19.80 -16.63
C ARG A 156 1.23 18.76 -15.60
N ILE A 157 0.46 18.61 -14.52
CA ILE A 157 0.67 17.53 -13.54
C ILE A 157 0.48 16.16 -14.20
N SER A 158 -0.56 16.03 -15.03
CA SER A 158 -0.82 14.78 -15.79
C SER A 158 0.33 14.41 -16.73
N GLU A 159 0.85 15.37 -17.50
CA GLU A 159 2.01 15.17 -18.38
C GLU A 159 3.24 14.69 -17.59
N ARG A 160 3.50 15.29 -16.44
CA ARG A 160 4.64 14.94 -15.57
C ARG A 160 4.44 13.60 -14.91
N TYR A 161 3.24 13.28 -14.46
CA TYR A 161 2.94 11.97 -13.90
C TYR A 161 3.04 10.86 -14.96
N ARG A 162 2.66 11.14 -16.21
CA ARG A 162 2.87 10.20 -17.31
C ARG A 162 4.35 9.87 -17.49
N ALA A 163 5.24 10.85 -17.46
CA ALA A 163 6.69 10.61 -17.54
C ALA A 163 7.21 9.72 -16.39
N VAL A 164 6.65 9.88 -15.17
CA VAL A 164 6.97 9.02 -14.03
C VAL A 164 6.44 7.58 -14.23
N LEU A 165 5.24 7.43 -14.81
CA LEU A 165 4.67 6.12 -15.15
C LEU A 165 5.51 5.38 -16.20
N GLU A 166 6.01 6.09 -17.21
CA GLU A 166 6.90 5.54 -18.25
C GLU A 166 8.26 5.09 -17.68
N LEU A 167 8.79 5.78 -16.66
CA LEU A 167 9.95 5.31 -15.88
C LEU A 167 9.60 4.05 -15.08
N GLY A 168 8.42 4.01 -14.48
CA GLY A 168 7.91 2.85 -13.75
C GLY A 168 7.79 1.61 -14.63
N ASP A 169 7.42 1.76 -15.90
CA ASP A 169 7.40 0.65 -16.86
C ASP A 169 8.78 0.08 -17.15
N GLN A 170 9.79 0.95 -17.23
CA GLN A 170 11.18 0.54 -17.47
C GLN A 170 11.78 -0.24 -16.30
N VAL A 171 11.42 0.13 -15.06
CA VAL A 171 11.97 -0.46 -13.84
C VAL A 171 11.11 -1.61 -13.31
N GLY A 172 9.83 -1.64 -13.64
CA GLY A 172 8.87 -2.62 -13.12
C GLY A 172 8.25 -2.24 -11.76
N VAL A 173 8.29 -0.95 -11.39
CA VAL A 173 7.68 -0.40 -10.16
C VAL A 173 6.60 0.61 -10.54
N ALA A 174 5.38 0.42 -10.08
CA ALA A 174 4.27 1.32 -10.38
C ALA A 174 4.30 2.55 -9.45
N PRO A 175 4.39 3.77 -9.98
CA PRO A 175 4.23 4.98 -9.17
C PRO A 175 2.76 5.19 -8.84
N GLU A 176 2.46 5.46 -7.57
CA GLU A 176 1.11 5.77 -7.08
C GLU A 176 1.02 7.27 -6.83
N LEU A 177 0.12 7.96 -7.54
CA LEU A 177 -0.05 9.40 -7.40
C LEU A 177 -0.69 9.73 -6.06
N GLU A 178 0.11 10.23 -5.13
CA GLU A 178 -0.37 10.71 -3.86
C GLU A 178 -0.74 12.21 -3.95
N PHE A 179 -1.79 12.61 -3.23
CA PHE A 179 -2.14 14.01 -3.05
C PHE A 179 -2.01 14.40 -1.58
N TRP A 180 -1.46 15.58 -1.32
CA TRP A 180 -1.33 16.08 0.04
C TRP A 180 -2.34 17.18 0.32
N GLY A 181 -3.15 17.05 1.34
CA GLY A 181 -4.15 18.03 1.72
C GLY A 181 -3.60 19.43 2.01
N THR A 182 -2.30 19.56 2.16
CA THR A 182 -1.56 20.82 2.32
C THR A 182 -0.97 21.36 1.01
N SER A 183 -0.99 20.57 -0.07
CA SER A 183 -0.45 21.00 -1.36
C SER A 183 -1.30 22.11 -1.98
N PRO A 184 -0.71 23.15 -2.55
CA PRO A 184 -1.47 24.19 -3.25
C PRO A 184 -2.07 23.73 -4.58
N TYR A 185 -1.60 22.61 -5.18
CA TYR A 185 -1.97 22.21 -6.53
C TYR A 185 -2.55 20.79 -6.62
N LEU A 186 -2.16 19.90 -5.73
CA LEU A 186 -2.61 18.51 -5.72
C LEU A 186 -3.04 18.16 -4.29
N SER A 187 -4.15 18.74 -3.84
CA SER A 187 -4.65 18.59 -2.47
C SER A 187 -5.90 17.74 -2.35
N ARG A 188 -6.54 17.38 -3.48
CA ARG A 188 -7.84 16.71 -3.48
C ARG A 188 -7.83 15.43 -4.31
N LEU A 189 -8.63 14.47 -3.88
CA LEU A 189 -8.87 13.24 -4.62
C LEU A 189 -9.28 13.49 -6.08
N SER A 190 -10.15 14.47 -6.32
CA SER A 190 -10.61 14.81 -7.66
C SER A 190 -9.49 15.31 -8.57
N GLN A 191 -8.51 16.05 -8.02
CA GLN A 191 -7.33 16.51 -8.77
C GLN A 191 -6.40 15.35 -9.11
N ALA A 192 -6.15 14.43 -8.14
CA ALA A 192 -5.34 13.24 -8.38
C ALA A 192 -6.03 12.29 -9.39
N ALA A 193 -7.33 12.10 -9.27
CA ALA A 193 -8.09 11.29 -10.22
C ALA A 193 -8.07 11.89 -11.64
N TYR A 194 -8.26 13.23 -11.77
CA TYR A 194 -8.12 13.91 -13.05
C TYR A 194 -6.71 13.69 -13.63
N ALA A 195 -5.67 13.95 -12.83
CA ALA A 195 -4.29 13.82 -13.30
C ALA A 195 -3.97 12.38 -13.73
N ALA A 196 -4.45 11.37 -13.00
CA ALA A 196 -4.26 9.97 -13.36
C ALA A 196 -5.00 9.59 -14.65
N LEU A 197 -6.26 10.02 -14.81
CA LEU A 197 -7.08 9.75 -16.01
C LEU A 197 -6.47 10.36 -17.27
N GLU A 198 -6.03 11.62 -17.20
CA GLU A 198 -5.45 12.35 -18.35
C GLU A 198 -4.13 11.73 -18.84
N THR A 199 -3.43 10.94 -18.01
CA THR A 199 -2.24 10.23 -18.48
C THR A 199 -2.55 9.21 -19.56
N SER A 200 -3.77 8.68 -19.62
CA SER A 200 -4.15 7.54 -20.48
C SER A 200 -3.20 6.34 -20.35
N HIS A 201 -2.64 6.12 -19.17
CA HIS A 201 -1.67 5.06 -18.90
C HIS A 201 -2.32 3.94 -18.09
N SER A 202 -2.12 2.69 -18.51
CA SER A 202 -2.81 1.52 -17.91
C SER A 202 -2.48 1.25 -16.44
N LYS A 203 -1.33 1.74 -15.97
CA LYS A 203 -0.88 1.61 -14.57
C LYS A 203 -1.13 2.87 -13.73
N ALA A 204 -1.79 3.90 -14.30
CA ALA A 204 -2.12 5.09 -13.54
C ALA A 204 -3.04 4.74 -12.37
N CYS A 205 -2.65 5.13 -11.17
CA CYS A 205 -3.38 4.88 -9.93
C CYS A 205 -3.15 6.02 -8.93
N VAL A 206 -3.97 6.03 -7.90
CA VAL A 206 -3.95 7.06 -6.85
C VAL A 206 -3.68 6.38 -5.52
N LEU A 207 -2.75 6.90 -4.76
CA LEU A 207 -2.60 6.59 -3.35
C LEU A 207 -3.43 7.61 -2.55
N ALA A 208 -4.48 7.13 -1.90
CA ALA A 208 -5.32 7.96 -1.03
C ALA A 208 -4.88 7.82 0.42
N ASP A 209 -5.02 8.89 1.18
CA ASP A 209 -4.74 8.97 2.60
C ASP A 209 -5.95 9.59 3.32
N VAL A 210 -6.41 8.97 4.41
CA VAL A 210 -7.60 9.42 5.14
C VAL A 210 -7.42 10.83 5.71
N PHE A 211 -6.25 11.13 6.25
CA PHE A 211 -5.94 12.47 6.74
C PHE A 211 -5.90 13.49 5.59
N HIS A 212 -5.25 13.15 4.48
CA HIS A 212 -5.15 14.06 3.33
C HIS A 212 -6.50 14.27 2.63
N LEU A 213 -7.38 13.28 2.58
CA LEU A 213 -8.77 13.47 2.17
C LEU A 213 -9.46 14.54 3.00
N TYR A 214 -9.37 14.44 4.32
CA TYR A 214 -9.93 15.42 5.24
C TYR A 214 -9.25 16.78 5.12
N LYS A 215 -7.92 16.82 5.24
CA LYS A 215 -7.13 18.06 5.22
C LYS A 215 -7.35 18.88 3.95
N GLY A 216 -7.38 18.21 2.79
CA GLY A 216 -7.60 18.83 1.48
C GLY A 216 -9.06 19.19 1.20
N GLY A 217 -10.00 18.75 2.06
CA GLY A 217 -11.43 19.00 1.90
C GLY A 217 -12.07 18.18 0.79
N SER A 218 -11.56 16.97 0.53
CA SER A 218 -12.24 15.97 -0.29
C SER A 218 -13.35 15.29 0.51
N GLY A 219 -14.47 14.99 -0.17
CA GLY A 219 -15.45 14.07 0.41
C GLY A 219 -14.98 12.62 0.27
N PHE A 220 -15.34 11.76 1.23
CA PHE A 220 -14.99 10.33 1.20
C PHE A 220 -15.80 9.53 0.17
N GLU A 221 -16.99 10.00 -0.21
CA GLU A 221 -17.83 9.37 -1.23
C GLU A 221 -17.16 9.26 -2.60
N GLY A 222 -16.20 10.13 -2.91
CA GLY A 222 -15.42 10.08 -4.16
C GLY A 222 -14.66 8.78 -4.34
N LEU A 223 -14.29 8.10 -3.26
CA LEU A 223 -13.59 6.81 -3.30
C LEU A 223 -14.40 5.74 -4.05
N ARG A 224 -15.73 5.80 -4.03
CA ARG A 224 -16.61 4.84 -4.75
C ARG A 224 -16.47 4.86 -6.27
N LEU A 225 -15.87 5.92 -6.82
CA LEU A 225 -15.63 6.05 -8.26
C LEU A 225 -14.32 5.41 -8.71
N LEU A 226 -13.47 4.98 -7.76
CA LEU A 226 -12.20 4.31 -8.04
C LEU A 226 -12.40 2.79 -8.04
N SER A 227 -11.77 2.11 -9.00
CA SER A 227 -11.71 0.65 -9.04
C SER A 227 -10.46 0.11 -8.33
N GLY A 228 -10.39 -1.20 -8.11
CA GLY A 228 -9.23 -1.83 -7.47
C GLY A 228 -7.89 -1.57 -8.18
N ASN A 229 -7.88 -1.33 -9.49
CA ASN A 229 -6.66 -0.95 -10.22
C ASN A 229 -6.30 0.52 -10.03
N ALA A 230 -7.28 1.37 -9.74
CA ALA A 230 -7.07 2.80 -9.54
C ALA A 230 -6.64 3.15 -8.10
N ILE A 231 -6.86 2.25 -7.13
CA ILE A 231 -6.48 2.42 -5.73
C ILE A 231 -6.05 1.06 -5.17
N GLN A 232 -4.76 0.88 -4.92
CA GLN A 232 -4.18 -0.40 -4.51
C GLN A 232 -3.64 -0.36 -3.08
N VAL A 233 -3.22 0.82 -2.62
CA VAL A 233 -2.83 1.11 -1.24
C VAL A 233 -3.62 2.33 -0.76
N ILE A 234 -4.03 2.33 0.49
CA ILE A 234 -4.56 3.51 1.19
C ILE A 234 -3.81 3.68 2.50
N HIS A 235 -3.36 4.90 2.78
CA HIS A 235 -2.86 5.23 4.11
C HIS A 235 -4.04 5.35 5.07
N LEU A 236 -4.14 4.37 5.96
CA LEU A 236 -5.18 4.31 6.98
C LEU A 236 -4.66 4.92 8.28
N ASN A 237 -5.26 6.02 8.64
CA ASN A 237 -5.06 6.75 9.89
C ASN A 237 -6.40 7.34 10.32
N ASP A 238 -6.38 8.10 11.41
CA ASP A 238 -7.52 8.88 11.87
C ASP A 238 -7.02 10.27 12.31
N TYR A 239 -7.92 11.16 12.61
CA TYR A 239 -7.62 12.52 13.04
C TYR A 239 -8.59 12.98 14.12
N PRO A 240 -8.12 13.78 15.12
CA PRO A 240 -8.99 14.31 16.16
C PRO A 240 -9.91 15.41 15.62
N GLY A 241 -11.03 15.65 16.30
CA GLY A 241 -11.93 16.76 15.99
C GLY A 241 -11.35 18.15 16.32
N ASN A 242 -10.28 18.19 17.08
CA ASN A 242 -9.52 19.40 17.42
C ASN A 242 -8.03 19.07 17.40
N PRO A 243 -7.19 19.85 16.71
CA PRO A 243 -7.43 21.16 16.07
C PRO A 243 -8.33 21.06 14.82
N PRO A 244 -8.95 22.20 14.40
CA PRO A 244 -9.81 22.21 13.23
C PRO A 244 -9.02 21.98 11.92
N ARG A 245 -9.73 21.57 10.85
CA ARG A 245 -9.15 21.16 9.56
C ARG A 245 -8.10 22.13 9.00
N VAL A 246 -8.28 23.44 9.19
CA VAL A 246 -7.36 24.46 8.65
C VAL A 246 -5.98 24.42 9.33
N SER A 247 -5.90 24.07 10.60
CA SER A 247 -4.67 24.11 11.41
C SER A 247 -4.11 22.71 11.75
N ILE A 248 -4.92 21.64 11.61
CA ILE A 248 -4.46 20.27 11.85
C ILE A 248 -3.29 19.93 10.90
N ASN A 249 -2.34 19.15 11.37
CA ASN A 249 -1.16 18.72 10.62
C ASN A 249 -0.86 17.22 10.83
N ASP A 250 0.11 16.67 10.12
CA ASP A 250 0.43 15.24 10.13
C ASP A 250 0.76 14.68 11.51
N ARG A 251 1.31 15.51 12.43
CA ARG A 251 1.64 15.09 13.81
C ARG A 251 0.40 14.89 14.68
N ASP A 252 -0.75 15.40 14.24
CA ASP A 252 -2.01 15.26 14.95
C ASP A 252 -2.75 13.97 14.56
N ARG A 253 -2.24 13.19 13.59
CA ARG A 253 -2.82 11.90 13.21
C ARG A 253 -2.85 10.96 14.42
N VAL A 254 -3.95 10.20 14.54
CA VAL A 254 -4.13 9.22 15.61
C VAL A 254 -4.41 7.84 15.04
N TYR A 255 -4.37 6.81 15.88
CA TYR A 255 -4.71 5.46 15.45
C TYR A 255 -6.15 5.39 14.91
N PRO A 256 -6.40 4.51 13.90
CA PRO A 256 -7.74 4.28 13.38
C PRO A 256 -8.75 3.96 14.48
N GLY A 257 -9.84 4.75 14.56
CA GLY A 257 -10.88 4.65 15.57
C GLY A 257 -10.66 5.47 16.84
N ASP A 258 -9.53 6.18 16.97
CA ASP A 258 -9.29 7.11 18.08
C ASP A 258 -9.63 8.57 17.74
N GLY A 259 -10.07 8.82 16.51
CA GLY A 259 -10.44 10.12 16.01
C GLY A 259 -11.92 10.23 15.59
N VAL A 260 -12.16 11.09 14.61
CA VAL A 260 -13.51 11.41 14.10
C VAL A 260 -13.68 11.10 12.61
N ALA A 261 -12.72 10.44 11.98
CA ALA A 261 -12.86 10.03 10.59
C ALA A 261 -14.03 9.04 10.42
N PRO A 262 -14.82 9.13 9.35
CA PRO A 262 -15.94 8.21 9.11
C PRO A 262 -15.40 6.86 8.56
N LEU A 263 -14.57 6.17 9.36
CA LEU A 263 -13.86 4.96 8.94
C LEU A 263 -14.80 3.85 8.50
N ASN A 264 -15.96 3.69 9.15
CA ASN A 264 -16.94 2.69 8.73
C ASN A 264 -17.42 2.92 7.28
N GLN A 265 -17.70 4.18 6.92
CA GLN A 265 -18.09 4.56 5.57
C GLN A 265 -16.95 4.31 4.58
N ILE A 266 -15.73 4.78 4.90
CA ILE A 266 -14.53 4.63 4.06
C ILE A 266 -14.27 3.15 3.78
N LEU A 267 -14.16 2.33 4.82
CA LEU A 267 -13.86 0.90 4.72
C LEU A 267 -14.97 0.11 4.00
N SER A 268 -16.24 0.47 4.22
CA SER A 268 -17.37 -0.12 3.50
C SER A 268 -17.33 0.19 2.00
N VAL A 269 -16.94 1.43 1.62
CA VAL A 269 -16.74 1.79 0.21
C VAL A 269 -15.58 0.99 -0.37
N LEU A 270 -14.40 0.99 0.26
CA LEU A 270 -13.21 0.29 -0.22
C LEU A 270 -13.44 -1.20 -0.40
N ARG A 271 -14.15 -1.86 0.51
CA ARG A 271 -14.50 -3.29 0.39
C ARG A 271 -15.26 -3.60 -0.89
N ARG A 272 -16.12 -2.68 -1.34
CA ARG A 272 -16.91 -2.87 -2.57
C ARG A 272 -16.14 -2.56 -3.85
N VAL A 273 -15.34 -1.48 -3.85
CA VAL A 273 -14.72 -0.97 -5.10
C VAL A 273 -13.30 -1.45 -5.31
N ALA A 274 -12.59 -1.79 -4.23
CA ALA A 274 -11.20 -2.21 -4.23
C ALA A 274 -10.97 -3.39 -3.28
N PRO A 275 -11.64 -4.55 -3.51
CA PRO A 275 -11.44 -5.72 -2.68
C PRO A 275 -9.97 -6.13 -2.69
N GLY A 276 -9.39 -6.33 -1.50
CA GLY A 276 -7.96 -6.66 -1.34
C GLY A 276 -7.02 -5.45 -1.35
N VAL A 277 -7.55 -4.20 -1.32
CA VAL A 277 -6.72 -3.02 -1.12
C VAL A 277 -5.88 -3.16 0.16
N VAL A 278 -4.64 -2.70 0.09
CA VAL A 278 -3.72 -2.70 1.24
C VAL A 278 -4.03 -1.50 2.12
N LEU A 279 -4.29 -1.75 3.39
CA LEU A 279 -4.41 -0.72 4.41
C LEU A 279 -3.03 -0.51 5.05
N SER A 280 -2.38 0.61 4.78
CA SER A 280 -1.06 0.94 5.31
C SER A 280 -1.20 1.95 6.44
N LEU A 281 -0.76 1.59 7.65
CA LEU A 281 -0.82 2.46 8.81
C LEU A 281 0.28 3.51 8.73
N GLU A 282 -0.09 4.77 8.54
CA GLU A 282 0.84 5.89 8.50
C GLU A 282 0.52 6.96 9.54
N LEU A 283 1.39 7.07 10.54
CA LEU A 283 1.26 8.03 11.64
C LEU A 283 2.57 8.78 11.88
N PHE A 284 2.46 10.03 12.33
CA PHE A 284 3.59 10.91 12.67
C PHE A 284 3.49 11.46 14.11
N ASN A 285 2.68 10.81 14.95
CA ASN A 285 2.38 11.29 16.30
C ASN A 285 3.50 10.93 17.28
N SER A 286 4.30 11.90 17.68
CA SER A 286 5.40 11.72 18.61
C SER A 286 4.96 11.27 20.02
N ALA A 287 3.69 11.41 20.38
CA ALA A 287 3.18 10.89 21.64
C ALA A 287 3.24 9.35 21.72
N TYR A 288 3.22 8.68 20.57
CA TYR A 288 3.31 7.21 20.49
C TYR A 288 4.76 6.70 20.60
N TRP A 289 5.76 7.54 20.42
CA TRP A 289 7.18 7.14 20.40
C TRP A 289 7.86 7.16 21.78
N LYS A 290 7.09 6.94 22.85
CA LYS A 290 7.59 7.02 24.24
C LYS A 290 7.90 5.66 24.87
N GLY A 291 7.43 4.57 24.24
CA GLY A 291 7.53 3.22 24.77
C GLY A 291 8.32 2.27 23.86
N ASP A 292 7.88 1.05 23.76
CA ASP A 292 8.43 0.04 22.86
C ASP A 292 7.88 0.22 21.43
N PRO A 293 8.70 0.26 20.37
CA PRO A 293 8.25 0.31 18.99
C PRO A 293 7.32 -0.86 18.61
N LEU A 294 7.52 -2.04 19.20
CA LEU A 294 6.69 -3.19 18.99
C LEU A 294 5.26 -2.99 19.53
N ASP A 295 5.14 -2.36 20.69
CA ASP A 295 3.81 -2.05 21.28
C ASP A 295 3.07 -1.00 20.44
N THR A 296 3.79 0.01 19.92
CA THR A 296 3.24 0.98 18.99
C THR A 296 2.70 0.31 17.73
N ALA A 297 3.48 -0.59 17.11
CA ALA A 297 3.07 -1.31 15.92
C ALA A 297 1.90 -2.27 16.19
N ARG A 298 1.91 -3.03 17.29
CA ARG A 298 0.82 -3.93 17.70
C ARG A 298 -0.47 -3.20 17.98
N THR A 299 -0.40 -2.08 18.69
CA THR A 299 -1.55 -1.22 18.95
C THR A 299 -2.16 -0.74 17.66
N GLY A 300 -1.34 -0.26 16.73
CA GLY A 300 -1.79 0.18 15.41
C GLY A 300 -2.53 -0.93 14.64
N LEU A 301 -1.96 -2.13 14.58
CA LEU A 301 -2.60 -3.27 13.92
C LEU A 301 -3.92 -3.65 14.59
N ALA A 302 -3.97 -3.66 15.92
CA ALA A 302 -5.19 -3.97 16.66
C ALA A 302 -6.30 -2.95 16.36
N LYS A 303 -5.97 -1.65 16.29
CA LYS A 303 -6.88 -0.55 15.95
C LYS A 303 -7.38 -0.66 14.50
N MET A 304 -6.49 -0.93 13.53
CA MET A 304 -6.90 -1.17 12.13
C MET A 304 -7.90 -2.33 12.04
N LYS A 305 -7.58 -3.47 12.66
CA LYS A 305 -8.47 -4.65 12.67
C LYS A 305 -9.80 -4.37 13.35
N ALA A 306 -9.81 -3.57 14.42
CA ALA A 306 -11.04 -3.16 15.09
C ALA A 306 -11.92 -2.28 14.18
N ALA A 307 -11.34 -1.28 13.50
CA ALA A 307 -12.03 -0.43 12.54
C ALA A 307 -12.65 -1.26 11.39
N VAL A 308 -11.90 -2.22 10.83
CA VAL A 308 -12.39 -3.12 9.77
C VAL A 308 -13.57 -3.97 10.24
N ARG A 309 -13.50 -4.52 11.46
CA ARG A 309 -14.64 -5.28 12.04
C ARG A 309 -15.86 -4.39 12.26
N GLY A 310 -15.67 -3.17 12.75
CA GLY A 310 -16.75 -2.19 12.93
C GLY A 310 -17.48 -1.89 11.63
N ALA A 311 -16.74 -1.72 10.55
CA ALA A 311 -17.30 -1.49 9.21
C ALA A 311 -18.05 -2.70 8.63
N ALA A 312 -17.67 -3.93 9.00
CA ALA A 312 -18.34 -5.15 8.53
C ALA A 312 -19.74 -5.36 9.16
N GLY A 313 -19.95 -4.87 10.39
CA GLY A 313 -21.23 -4.98 11.10
C GLY A 313 -22.30 -3.98 10.63
N MET A 314 -21.95 -3.05 9.74
CA MET A 314 -22.84 -2.00 9.23
C MET A 314 -23.23 -2.23 7.76
N GLU A 315 -23.63 -3.45 7.37
CA GLU A 315 -24.29 -3.60 6.07
C GLU A 315 -25.60 -2.77 6.08
N PRO A 316 -25.86 -1.96 5.04
CA PRO A 316 -27.11 -1.22 4.98
C PRO A 316 -28.27 -2.21 4.95
N ALA A 317 -29.17 -2.10 5.93
CA ALA A 317 -30.46 -2.76 5.90
C ALA A 317 -31.22 -2.29 4.65
N GLY A 318 -31.11 -3.04 3.51
CA GLY A 318 -31.80 -2.64 2.31
C GLY A 318 -31.36 -3.26 0.98
N ALA A 319 -30.71 -4.43 0.97
CA ALA A 319 -30.63 -5.23 -0.25
C ALA A 319 -31.31 -6.58 0.00
N LYS A 320 -32.61 -6.56 0.29
CA LYS A 320 -33.43 -7.75 0.08
C LYS A 320 -33.68 -7.84 -1.41
N SER A 321 -33.14 -8.90 -2.01
CA SER A 321 -33.44 -9.35 -3.36
C SER A 321 -34.94 -9.31 -3.62
N GLY A 322 -35.39 -8.44 -4.50
CA GLY A 322 -36.67 -8.53 -5.20
C GLY A 322 -36.47 -9.28 -6.51
#